data_e3c860d0fbb6794c09095cefc76e9684
#
_entry.id   e3c860d0fbb6794c09095cefc76e9684
#
_cell.length_a   1.000
_cell.length_b   1.000
_cell.length_c   1.000
_cell.angle_alpha   90.00
_cell.angle_beta   90.00
_cell.angle_gamma   90.00
#
_symmetry.space_group_name_H-M   'P 1'
#
loop_
_entity.id
_entity.type
_entity.pdbx_description
1 polymer ?
#
loop_
_entity_poly.entity_id
_entity_poly.type
_entity_poly.pdbx_seq_one_letter_code
_entity_poly.pdbx_strand_id
1 'polypeptide(L)'
;GLSGPEAALCSRIVYGVMQNRLLLDFYLGAYCSQKVDHLQPPLLEILRIGAYQILFLDKIPHSAAVNQAVEQAKDNGRAKAAGLVNAVLRQLSRNKVHLPRIPDQDALHSLSIRYSHPKWLVKRLQAILGPETEACLAADNAPAPLTIQVNPLKAAAEELTAELEASGVIVRP
;
A
#
# COMPACT_ATOMS: atom_id res chain seq x y z
N GLY A 1 -5.31 -15.66 -19.05
CA GLY A 1 -5.59 -14.67 -17.99
C GLY A 1 -5.00 -15.14 -16.67
N LEU A 2 -4.89 -14.25 -15.68
CA LEU A 2 -4.44 -14.61 -14.33
C LEU A 2 -5.46 -15.55 -13.67
N SER A 3 -4.99 -16.50 -12.85
CA SER A 3 -5.85 -17.30 -11.98
C SER A 3 -6.46 -16.42 -10.86
N GLY A 4 -7.52 -16.89 -10.22
CA GLY A 4 -8.17 -16.14 -9.13
C GLY A 4 -7.22 -15.64 -8.05
N PRO A 5 -6.35 -16.51 -7.47
CA PRO A 5 -5.35 -16.09 -6.48
C PRO A 5 -4.30 -15.10 -7.01
N GLU A 6 -3.86 -15.28 -8.25
CA GLU A 6 -2.88 -14.36 -8.89
C GLU A 6 -3.51 -12.99 -9.17
N ALA A 7 -4.75 -12.95 -9.65
CA ALA A 7 -5.49 -11.71 -9.85
C ALA A 7 -5.72 -10.96 -8.53
N ALA A 8 -6.05 -11.68 -7.47
CA ALA A 8 -6.21 -11.11 -6.13
C ALA A 8 -4.89 -10.53 -5.59
N LEU A 9 -3.77 -11.24 -5.76
CA LEU A 9 -2.44 -10.73 -5.36
C LEU A 9 -2.04 -9.51 -6.18
N CYS A 10 -2.24 -9.54 -7.49
CA CYS A 10 -1.97 -8.41 -8.39
C CYS A 10 -2.76 -7.17 -7.94
N SER A 11 -4.07 -7.32 -7.73
CA SER A 11 -4.92 -6.22 -7.25
C SER A 11 -4.46 -5.70 -5.89
N ARG A 12 -4.11 -6.59 -4.95
CA ARG A 12 -3.60 -6.19 -3.63
C ARG A 12 -2.30 -5.40 -3.73
N ILE A 13 -1.39 -5.77 -4.62
CA ILE A 13 -0.13 -5.03 -4.83
C ILE A 13 -0.44 -3.66 -5.44
N VAL A 14 -1.24 -3.59 -6.50
CA VAL A 14 -1.56 -2.32 -7.17
C VAL A 14 -2.23 -1.34 -6.22
N TYR A 15 -3.33 -1.74 -5.59
CA TYR A 15 -4.05 -0.87 -4.65
C TYR A 15 -3.20 -0.52 -3.43
N GLY A 16 -2.43 -1.47 -2.91
CA GLY A 16 -1.56 -1.25 -1.77
C GLY A 16 -0.43 -0.26 -2.05
N VAL A 17 0.17 -0.30 -3.23
CA VAL A 17 1.17 0.69 -3.67
C VAL A 17 0.54 2.07 -3.80
N MET A 18 -0.64 2.17 -4.42
CA MET A 18 -1.35 3.44 -4.56
C MET A 18 -1.71 4.04 -3.20
N GLN A 19 -2.25 3.25 -2.31
CA GLN A 19 -2.66 3.64 -0.97
C GLN A 19 -1.48 4.11 -0.10
N ASN A 20 -0.31 3.47 -0.25
CA ASN A 20 0.86 3.74 0.59
C ASN A 20 1.95 4.54 -0.13
N ARG A 21 1.65 5.20 -1.23
CA ARG A 21 2.64 5.80 -2.13
C ARG A 21 3.60 6.76 -1.43
N LEU A 22 3.10 7.70 -0.61
CA LEU A 22 3.94 8.69 0.06
C LEU A 22 4.82 8.04 1.14
N LEU A 23 4.31 7.06 1.85
CA LEU A 23 5.04 6.29 2.85
C LEU A 23 6.15 5.46 2.20
N LEU A 24 5.85 4.80 1.08
CA LEU A 24 6.83 4.04 0.30
C LEU A 24 7.95 4.95 -0.22
N ASP A 25 7.59 6.12 -0.78
CA ASP A 25 8.55 7.10 -1.28
C ASP A 25 9.46 7.62 -0.17
N PHE A 26 8.92 7.86 1.02
CA PHE A 26 9.70 8.27 2.18
C PHE A 26 10.75 7.21 2.56
N TYR A 27 10.36 5.93 2.66
CA TYR A 27 11.28 4.87 3.00
C TYR A 27 12.30 4.58 1.88
N LEU A 28 11.87 4.59 0.62
CA LEU A 28 12.77 4.45 -0.52
C LEU A 28 13.79 5.58 -0.57
N GLY A 29 13.36 6.81 -0.28
CA GLY A 29 14.23 7.99 -0.26
C GLY A 29 15.36 7.91 0.75
N ALA A 30 15.18 7.18 1.85
CA ALA A 30 16.23 6.96 2.85
C ALA A 30 17.38 6.07 2.35
N TYR A 31 17.13 5.24 1.33
CA TYR A 31 18.10 4.29 0.80
C TYR A 31 18.54 4.58 -0.66
N CYS A 32 17.90 5.55 -1.32
CA CYS A 32 18.30 6.03 -2.63
C CYS A 32 19.39 7.09 -2.52
N SER A 33 20.40 7.02 -3.39
CA SER A 33 21.45 8.03 -3.47
C SER A 33 20.99 9.36 -4.08
N GLN A 34 19.86 9.35 -4.77
CA GLN A 34 19.20 10.53 -5.36
C GLN A 34 17.76 10.61 -4.89
N LYS A 35 17.14 11.79 -5.02
CA LYS A 35 15.73 11.98 -4.67
C LYS A 35 14.84 11.06 -5.49
N VAL A 36 13.84 10.45 -4.85
CA VAL A 36 12.93 9.49 -5.51
C VAL A 36 12.14 10.11 -6.67
N ASP A 37 11.78 11.38 -6.58
CA ASP A 37 11.09 12.15 -7.62
C ASP A 37 11.97 12.45 -8.85
N HIS A 38 13.29 12.28 -8.73
CA HIS A 38 14.22 12.36 -9.87
C HIS A 38 14.43 11.01 -10.58
N LEU A 39 13.91 9.92 -10.04
CA LEU A 39 13.95 8.62 -10.70
C LEU A 39 13.01 8.59 -11.91
N GLN A 40 13.40 7.85 -12.94
CA GLN A 40 12.50 7.60 -14.06
C GLN A 40 11.22 6.91 -13.58
N PRO A 41 10.01 7.36 -14.00
CA PRO A 41 8.75 6.84 -13.46
C PRO A 41 8.63 5.32 -13.44
N PRO A 42 8.97 4.55 -14.51
CA PRO A 42 8.88 3.09 -14.45
C PRO A 42 9.84 2.46 -13.44
N LEU A 43 11.01 3.06 -13.21
CA LEU A 43 11.95 2.55 -12.20
C LEU A 43 11.43 2.80 -10.79
N LEU A 44 10.82 3.97 -10.56
CA LEU A 44 10.20 4.30 -9.28
C LEU A 44 9.02 3.36 -8.97
N GLU A 45 8.19 3.03 -9.95
CA GLU A 45 7.08 2.07 -9.75
C GLU A 45 7.60 0.66 -9.42
N ILE A 46 8.67 0.19 -10.07
CA ILE A 46 9.31 -1.09 -9.74
C ILE A 46 9.81 -1.08 -8.28
N LEU A 47 10.44 0.01 -7.84
CA LEU A 47 10.90 0.15 -6.45
C LEU A 47 9.72 0.17 -5.46
N ARG A 48 8.63 0.90 -5.76
CA ARG A 48 7.40 0.93 -4.94
C ARG A 48 6.77 -0.44 -4.80
N ILE A 49 6.65 -1.19 -5.90
CA ILE A 49 6.11 -2.55 -5.93
C ILE A 49 6.97 -3.48 -5.07
N GLY A 50 8.30 -3.44 -5.22
CA GLY A 50 9.22 -4.22 -4.41
C GLY A 50 9.16 -3.84 -2.93
N ALA A 51 9.14 -2.55 -2.61
CA ALA A 51 9.05 -2.04 -1.25
C ALA A 51 7.72 -2.43 -0.58
N TYR A 52 6.59 -2.33 -1.29
CA TYR A 52 5.29 -2.74 -0.78
C TYR A 52 5.27 -4.22 -0.41
N GLN A 53 5.79 -5.09 -1.28
CA GLN A 53 5.88 -6.52 -1.01
C GLN A 53 6.73 -6.81 0.22
N ILE A 54 7.88 -6.15 0.37
CA ILE A 54 8.78 -6.32 1.52
C ILE A 54 8.11 -5.86 2.82
N LEU A 55 7.43 -4.71 2.81
CA LEU A 55 6.92 -4.07 4.03
C LEU A 55 5.57 -4.63 4.48
N PHE A 56 4.68 -5.01 3.54
CA PHE A 56 3.27 -5.28 3.82
C PHE A 56 2.80 -6.69 3.47
N LEU A 57 3.63 -7.51 2.78
CA LEU A 57 3.22 -8.86 2.37
C LEU A 57 4.12 -9.93 3.02
N ASP A 58 3.74 -10.36 4.22
CA ASP A 58 4.53 -11.32 5.00
C ASP A 58 4.65 -12.71 4.36
N LYS A 59 3.72 -13.08 3.46
CA LYS A 59 3.75 -14.37 2.75
C LYS A 59 4.72 -14.39 1.57
N ILE A 60 5.26 -13.24 1.15
CA ILE A 60 6.23 -13.15 0.05
C ILE A 60 7.63 -13.06 0.65
N PRO A 61 8.54 -14.00 0.35
CA PRO A 61 9.93 -13.89 0.77
C PRO A 61 10.57 -12.61 0.22
N HIS A 62 11.24 -11.86 1.07
CA HIS A 62 11.89 -10.61 0.67
C HIS A 62 12.87 -10.79 -0.49
N SER A 63 13.60 -11.92 -0.52
CA SER A 63 14.50 -12.26 -1.62
C SER A 63 13.76 -12.42 -2.95
N ALA A 64 12.57 -12.99 -2.93
CA ALA A 64 11.73 -13.14 -4.13
C ALA A 64 11.26 -11.76 -4.63
N ALA A 65 10.78 -10.88 -3.74
CA ALA A 65 10.39 -9.52 -4.08
C ALA A 65 11.54 -8.72 -4.70
N VAL A 66 12.75 -8.82 -4.13
CA VAL A 66 13.95 -8.16 -4.67
C VAL A 66 14.32 -8.72 -6.05
N ASN A 67 14.39 -10.04 -6.21
CA ASN A 67 14.75 -10.65 -7.48
C ASN A 67 13.76 -10.29 -8.57
N GLN A 68 12.47 -10.35 -8.29
CA GLN A 68 11.41 -9.99 -9.24
C GLN A 68 11.50 -8.52 -9.67
N ALA A 69 11.78 -7.60 -8.75
CA ALA A 69 11.98 -6.19 -9.07
C ALA A 69 13.21 -5.96 -9.95
N VAL A 70 14.29 -6.70 -9.72
CA VAL A 70 15.51 -6.67 -10.56
C VAL A 70 15.22 -7.17 -11.97
N GLU A 71 14.50 -8.29 -12.13
CA GLU A 71 14.11 -8.79 -13.45
C GLU A 71 13.16 -7.81 -14.16
N GLN A 72 12.16 -7.26 -13.46
CA GLN A 72 11.29 -6.23 -14.03
C GLN A 72 12.08 -5.02 -14.55
N ALA A 73 13.14 -4.59 -13.84
CA ALA A 73 13.98 -3.50 -14.33
C ALA A 73 14.71 -3.85 -15.62
N LYS A 74 15.17 -5.09 -15.78
CA LYS A 74 15.82 -5.56 -17.01
C LYS A 74 14.82 -5.64 -18.17
N ASP A 75 13.66 -6.28 -17.93
CA ASP A 75 12.61 -6.49 -18.93
C ASP A 75 12.03 -5.18 -19.46
N ASN A 76 12.00 -4.14 -18.62
CA ASN A 76 11.57 -2.79 -19.00
C ASN A 76 12.71 -1.95 -19.64
N GLY A 77 13.78 -2.57 -20.10
CA GLY A 77 14.90 -1.88 -20.77
C GLY A 77 15.77 -1.04 -19.81
N ARG A 78 15.72 -1.30 -18.52
CA ARG A 78 16.48 -0.57 -17.50
C ARG A 78 17.55 -1.43 -16.81
N ALA A 79 18.15 -2.34 -17.55
CA ALA A 79 19.18 -3.26 -17.04
C ALA A 79 20.31 -2.53 -16.28
N LYS A 80 20.70 -1.32 -16.73
CA LYS A 80 21.70 -0.48 -16.04
C LYS A 80 21.29 -0.07 -14.63
N ALA A 81 19.98 0.01 -14.35
CA ALA A 81 19.44 0.36 -13.03
C ALA A 81 19.19 -0.86 -12.13
N ALA A 82 19.36 -2.08 -12.63
CA ALA A 82 19.14 -3.32 -11.87
C ALA A 82 19.98 -3.38 -10.57
N GLY A 83 21.22 -2.87 -10.62
CA GLY A 83 22.09 -2.74 -9.44
C GLY A 83 21.52 -1.80 -8.38
N LEU A 84 20.96 -0.65 -8.79
CA LEU A 84 20.28 0.29 -7.89
C LEU A 84 19.05 -0.34 -7.24
N VAL A 85 18.18 -0.98 -8.04
CA VAL A 85 16.98 -1.68 -7.52
C VAL A 85 17.38 -2.72 -6.46
N ASN A 86 18.35 -3.57 -6.77
CA ASN A 86 18.84 -4.58 -5.83
C ASN A 86 19.40 -3.96 -4.55
N ALA A 87 20.22 -2.91 -4.65
CA ALA A 87 20.83 -2.25 -3.50
C ALA A 87 19.78 -1.62 -2.57
N VAL A 88 18.87 -0.82 -3.14
CA VAL A 88 17.82 -0.11 -2.38
C VAL A 88 16.89 -1.10 -1.69
N LEU A 89 16.35 -2.09 -2.41
CA LEU A 89 15.40 -3.04 -1.84
C LEU A 89 16.04 -4.00 -0.83
N ARG A 90 17.31 -4.38 -1.01
CA ARG A 90 18.03 -5.16 0.00
C ARG A 90 18.30 -4.36 1.27
N GLN A 91 18.64 -3.07 1.16
CA GLN A 91 18.79 -2.21 2.34
C GLN A 91 17.47 -2.04 3.07
N LEU A 92 16.38 -1.77 2.36
CA LEU A 92 15.04 -1.71 2.94
C LEU A 92 14.68 -3.01 3.67
N SER A 93 14.90 -4.16 3.03
CA SER A 93 14.63 -5.48 3.60
C SER A 93 15.41 -5.75 4.90
N ARG A 94 16.69 -5.40 4.93
CA ARG A 94 17.55 -5.57 6.13
C ARG A 94 17.12 -4.68 7.28
N ASN A 95 16.60 -3.50 6.97
CA ASN A 95 16.20 -2.50 7.95
C ASN A 95 14.68 -2.50 8.23
N LYS A 96 13.92 -3.51 7.78
CA LYS A 96 12.45 -3.58 7.98
C LYS A 96 12.06 -3.38 9.46
N VAL A 97 12.85 -3.86 10.40
CA VAL A 97 12.60 -3.73 11.85
C VAL A 97 13.03 -2.37 12.40
N HIS A 98 13.91 -1.66 11.70
CA HIS A 98 14.49 -0.38 12.10
C HIS A 98 14.32 0.66 10.99
N LEU A 99 13.10 0.84 10.54
CA LEU A 99 12.78 1.83 9.51
C LEU A 99 13.03 3.26 10.01
N PRO A 100 13.43 4.18 9.11
CA PRO A 100 13.59 5.59 9.44
C PRO A 100 12.33 6.16 10.09
N ARG A 101 12.51 6.94 11.15
CA ARG A 101 11.37 7.63 11.78
C ARG A 101 10.87 8.75 10.87
N ILE A 102 9.56 8.84 10.74
CA ILE A 102 8.94 10.00 10.08
C ILE A 102 9.11 11.20 11.01
N PRO A 103 9.66 12.33 10.50
CA PRO A 103 9.88 13.52 11.32
C PRO A 103 8.58 14.08 11.91
N ASP A 104 8.57 14.39 13.22
CA ASP A 104 7.38 14.89 13.91
C ASP A 104 7.32 16.43 14.03
N GLN A 105 8.35 17.15 13.53
CA GLN A 105 8.45 18.61 13.64
C GLN A 105 7.35 19.36 12.85
N ASP A 106 6.84 18.75 11.79
CA ASP A 106 5.70 19.25 11.01
C ASP A 106 4.59 18.19 11.06
N ALA A 107 3.60 18.40 11.93
CA ALA A 107 2.49 17.48 12.12
C ALA A 107 1.71 17.20 10.81
N LEU A 108 1.52 18.24 9.98
CA LEU A 108 0.86 18.09 8.67
C LEU A 108 1.67 17.16 7.75
N HIS A 109 2.98 17.36 7.70
CA HIS A 109 3.88 16.53 6.88
C HIS A 109 3.96 15.10 7.41
N SER A 110 4.09 14.96 8.73
CA SER A 110 4.12 13.65 9.39
C SER A 110 2.87 12.82 9.09
N LEU A 111 1.68 13.40 9.28
CA LEU A 111 0.41 12.73 8.98
C LEU A 111 0.27 12.41 7.48
N SER A 112 0.68 13.33 6.61
CA SER A 112 0.66 13.13 5.15
C SER A 112 1.49 11.92 4.74
N ILE A 113 2.69 11.75 5.28
CA ILE A 113 3.55 10.59 4.99
C ILE A 113 2.99 9.32 5.64
N ARG A 114 2.68 9.36 6.93
CA ARG A 114 2.26 8.20 7.73
C ARG A 114 1.03 7.51 7.15
N TYR A 115 0.05 8.32 6.76
CA TYR A 115 -1.21 7.83 6.20
C TYR A 115 -1.27 7.92 4.67
N SER A 116 -0.20 8.40 4.04
CA SER A 116 -0.09 8.49 2.58
C SER A 116 -1.17 9.35 1.91
N HIS A 117 -1.63 10.40 2.59
CA HIS A 117 -2.61 11.36 2.09
C HIS A 117 -1.95 12.67 1.66
N PRO A 118 -2.40 13.33 0.58
CA PRO A 118 -1.85 14.62 0.16
C PRO A 118 -1.97 15.69 1.26
N LYS A 119 -0.95 16.52 1.42
CA LYS A 119 -0.94 17.59 2.45
C LYS A 119 -2.18 18.48 2.42
N TRP A 120 -2.69 18.82 1.24
CA TRP A 120 -3.89 19.65 1.12
C TRP A 120 -5.13 18.98 1.74
N LEU A 121 -5.27 17.66 1.58
CA LEU A 121 -6.36 16.89 2.15
C LEU A 121 -6.23 16.81 3.68
N VAL A 122 -5.04 16.46 4.17
CA VAL A 122 -4.77 16.43 5.62
C VAL A 122 -5.07 17.80 6.26
N LYS A 123 -4.61 18.89 5.65
CA LYS A 123 -4.89 20.26 6.12
C LYS A 123 -6.40 20.56 6.17
N ARG A 124 -7.14 20.13 5.16
CA ARG A 124 -8.59 20.32 5.11
C ARG A 124 -9.32 19.50 6.19
N LEU A 125 -8.91 18.25 6.37
CA LEU A 125 -9.46 17.39 7.43
C LEU A 125 -9.14 17.95 8.83
N GLN A 126 -7.93 18.45 9.06
CA GLN A 126 -7.57 19.10 10.33
C GLN A 126 -8.45 20.31 10.64
N ALA A 127 -8.81 21.10 9.62
CA ALA A 127 -9.68 22.25 9.81
C ALA A 127 -11.13 21.86 10.16
N ILE A 128 -11.60 20.68 9.73
CA ILE A 128 -12.97 20.20 9.95
C ILE A 128 -13.06 19.34 11.20
N LEU A 129 -12.12 18.41 11.39
CA LEU A 129 -12.17 17.35 12.41
C LEU A 129 -11.29 17.63 13.64
N GLY A 130 -10.38 18.61 13.54
CA GLY A 130 -9.47 18.92 14.64
C GLY A 130 -8.70 17.68 15.15
N PRO A 131 -8.87 17.30 16.44
CA PRO A 131 -8.17 16.15 17.03
C PRO A 131 -8.50 14.81 16.38
N GLU A 132 -9.67 14.65 15.80
CA GLU A 132 -10.14 13.38 15.18
C GLU A 132 -9.50 13.13 13.80
N THR A 133 -8.68 14.06 13.30
CA THR A 133 -8.06 13.93 11.96
C THR A 133 -7.26 12.66 11.81
N GLU A 134 -6.42 12.32 12.78
CA GLU A 134 -5.56 11.14 12.70
C GLU A 134 -6.39 9.85 12.68
N ALA A 135 -7.45 9.77 13.49
CA ALA A 135 -8.37 8.65 13.50
C ALA A 135 -9.08 8.47 12.15
N CYS A 136 -9.50 9.58 11.54
CA CYS A 136 -10.10 9.57 10.19
C CYS A 136 -9.12 9.05 9.13
N LEU A 137 -7.88 9.56 9.10
CA LEU A 137 -6.86 9.11 8.16
C LEU A 137 -6.50 7.63 8.33
N ALA A 138 -6.49 7.14 9.57
CA ALA A 138 -6.28 5.73 9.87
C ALA A 138 -7.45 4.87 9.40
N ALA A 139 -8.68 5.34 9.59
CA ALA A 139 -9.89 4.64 9.15
C ALA A 139 -9.97 4.55 7.62
N ASP A 140 -9.58 5.60 6.89
CA ASP A 140 -9.51 5.60 5.42
C ASP A 140 -8.55 4.53 4.87
N ASN A 141 -7.51 4.21 5.62
CA ASN A 141 -6.54 3.19 5.24
C ASN A 141 -6.92 1.77 5.72
N ALA A 142 -7.95 1.64 6.54
CA ALA A 142 -8.42 0.33 6.99
C ALA A 142 -9.13 -0.41 5.84
N PRO A 143 -9.10 -1.77 5.84
CA PRO A 143 -9.88 -2.54 4.89
C PRO A 143 -11.36 -2.19 5.01
N ALA A 144 -11.97 -1.76 3.92
CA ALA A 144 -13.41 -1.50 3.88
C ALA A 144 -14.19 -2.80 4.09
N PRO A 145 -15.24 -2.80 4.93
CA PRO A 145 -16.13 -3.94 5.03
C PRO A 145 -16.85 -4.15 3.69
N LEU A 146 -17.01 -5.41 3.29
CA LEU A 146 -17.84 -5.73 2.14
C LEU A 146 -19.30 -5.43 2.49
N THR A 147 -19.85 -4.41 1.87
CA THR A 147 -21.25 -4.01 2.08
C THR A 147 -22.07 -4.41 0.86
N ILE A 148 -23.20 -5.08 1.09
CA ILE A 148 -24.16 -5.46 0.04
C ILE A 148 -25.51 -4.81 0.34
N GLN A 149 -26.19 -4.44 -0.72
CA GLN A 149 -27.59 -3.98 -0.64
C GLN A 149 -28.52 -5.10 -1.09
N VAL A 150 -29.41 -5.51 -0.21
CA VAL A 150 -30.40 -6.54 -0.54
C VAL A 150 -31.41 -5.96 -1.55
N ASN A 151 -31.69 -6.75 -2.60
CA ASN A 151 -32.78 -6.41 -3.52
C ASN A 151 -34.11 -6.98 -2.96
N PRO A 152 -35.01 -6.14 -2.41
CA PRO A 152 -36.24 -6.58 -1.76
C PRO A 152 -37.25 -7.27 -2.70
N LEU A 153 -37.04 -7.14 -4.02
CA LEU A 153 -37.84 -7.85 -5.01
C LEU A 153 -37.41 -9.32 -5.21
N LYS A 154 -36.23 -9.70 -4.67
CA LYS A 154 -35.65 -11.04 -4.86
C LYS A 154 -35.56 -11.84 -3.56
N ALA A 155 -35.29 -11.20 -2.44
CA ALA A 155 -35.14 -11.85 -1.14
C ALA A 155 -35.42 -10.85 0.00
N ALA A 156 -35.88 -11.36 1.14
CA ALA A 156 -35.87 -10.58 2.38
C ALA A 156 -34.45 -10.50 2.97
N ALA A 157 -34.19 -9.43 3.71
CA ALA A 157 -32.84 -9.22 4.30
C ALA A 157 -32.50 -10.34 5.30
N GLU A 158 -33.49 -10.79 6.06
CA GLU A 158 -33.37 -11.84 7.07
C GLU A 158 -33.04 -13.19 6.43
N GLU A 159 -33.69 -13.54 5.30
CA GLU A 159 -33.45 -14.77 4.55
C GLU A 159 -32.03 -14.80 3.98
N LEU A 160 -31.61 -13.70 3.33
CA LEU A 160 -30.24 -13.60 2.79
C LEU A 160 -29.19 -13.65 3.89
N THR A 161 -29.44 -13.00 5.04
CA THR A 161 -28.54 -13.07 6.19
C THR A 161 -28.36 -14.49 6.67
N ALA A 162 -29.47 -15.23 6.86
CA ALA A 162 -29.41 -16.62 7.29
C ALA A 162 -28.66 -17.53 6.29
N GLU A 163 -28.85 -17.32 4.99
CA GLU A 163 -28.15 -18.07 3.94
C GLU A 163 -26.63 -17.79 3.95
N LEU A 164 -26.22 -16.51 4.10
CA LEU A 164 -24.83 -16.12 4.17
C LEU A 164 -24.16 -16.68 5.42
N GLU A 165 -24.83 -16.62 6.59
CA GLU A 165 -24.32 -17.18 7.85
C GLU A 165 -24.19 -18.72 7.78
N ALA A 166 -25.14 -19.41 7.17
CA ALA A 166 -25.06 -20.83 6.92
C ALA A 166 -23.87 -21.21 6.02
N SER A 167 -23.46 -20.29 5.14
CA SER A 167 -22.27 -20.44 4.29
C SER A 167 -20.95 -20.05 5.00
N GLY A 168 -21.00 -19.70 6.29
CA GLY A 168 -19.84 -19.33 7.10
C GLY A 168 -19.40 -17.86 6.98
N VAL A 169 -20.23 -17.00 6.39
CA VAL A 169 -19.99 -15.56 6.31
C VAL A 169 -20.50 -14.89 7.59
N ILE A 170 -19.67 -14.03 8.20
CA ILE A 170 -20.11 -13.22 9.34
C ILE A 170 -20.84 -11.99 8.80
N VAL A 171 -22.14 -11.90 9.02
CA VAL A 171 -22.97 -10.77 8.64
C VAL A 171 -23.09 -9.79 9.82
N ARG A 172 -23.05 -8.49 9.52
CA ARG A 172 -23.34 -7.41 10.47
C ARG A 172 -24.39 -6.51 9.83
N PRO A 173 -25.46 -6.13 10.58
CA PRO A 173 -26.47 -5.23 10.10
C PRO A 173 -25.95 -3.81 9.86
#